data_81ab39e9853494ef0b892415ef6aa357
#
_entry.id   81ab39e9853494ef0b892415ef6aa357
#
_cell.length_a   1.000
_cell.length_b   1.000
_cell.length_c   1.000
_cell.angle_alpha   90.00
_cell.angle_beta   90.00
_cell.angle_gamma   90.00
#
_symmetry.space_group_name_H-M   'P 1'
#
loop_
_entity.id
_entity.type
_entity.pdbx_description
1 polymer ?
#
loop_
_entity_poly.entity_id
_entity_poly.type
_entity_poly.pdbx_seq_one_letter_code
_entity_poly.pdbx_strand_id
1 'polypeptide(L)'
;MTLPYDRDALRGRVAVVAGATRGAGRGIAAALGEAGATVICTGRTSCLRDIESDYRRPETIEETAELVTSLGGKGIAVAIDHLLADEVKTLAEQIHKQFGKIDILVNDIWGAELLKGGPSEWNTPVWELDLAKGLRILRLAIDTHIITSKYFLPLLISQPGGLVCEITDGTMKYNASHYRISVYYDLAKVAVSRLAFSQGHELAPYGATAVAITPGWLRSEMMLDNFGVSQDNWRDALDPARAEKNQPVAPPDFALSESPRYVGRAVVSLALDPDRRRWNQQSVSSGELARVYGFTDVDGTSPDIWQKMEEAESADHTD
;
A
#
# COMPACT_ATOMS: atom_id res chain seq x y z
N MET A 1 10.23 14.10 -16.69
CA MET A 1 9.56 12.78 -16.65
C MET A 1 8.13 12.92 -17.08
N THR A 2 7.66 12.15 -18.06
CA THR A 2 6.28 12.21 -18.54
C THR A 2 5.43 11.32 -17.65
N LEU A 3 4.38 11.86 -17.04
CA LEU A 3 3.39 11.07 -16.33
C LEU A 3 2.57 10.24 -17.34
N PRO A 4 2.11 9.05 -17.01
CA PRO A 4 1.26 8.24 -17.89
C PRO A 4 -0.18 8.77 -17.99
N TYR A 5 -0.49 9.85 -17.26
CA TYR A 5 -1.80 10.49 -17.20
C TYR A 5 -1.67 12.02 -17.05
N ASP A 6 -2.73 12.74 -17.34
CA ASP A 6 -2.79 14.18 -17.14
C ASP A 6 -2.76 14.54 -15.65
N ARG A 7 -2.09 15.64 -15.30
CA ARG A 7 -1.97 16.11 -13.91
C ARG A 7 -3.31 16.41 -13.23
N ASP A 8 -4.35 16.66 -14.01
CA ASP A 8 -5.71 16.98 -13.55
C ASP A 8 -6.71 15.84 -13.79
N ALA A 9 -6.23 14.64 -14.17
CA ALA A 9 -7.09 13.52 -14.55
C ALA A 9 -8.04 13.06 -13.43
N LEU A 10 -7.67 13.26 -12.16
CA LEU A 10 -8.50 12.97 -10.98
C LEU A 10 -9.03 14.25 -10.29
N ARG A 11 -8.99 15.42 -10.97
CA ARG A 11 -9.54 16.65 -10.40
C ARG A 11 -11.03 16.49 -10.07
N GLY A 12 -11.41 16.87 -8.85
CA GLY A 12 -12.77 16.70 -8.33
C GLY A 12 -13.06 15.30 -7.75
N ARG A 13 -12.13 14.36 -7.85
CA ARG A 13 -12.22 13.08 -7.13
C ARG A 13 -11.72 13.23 -5.69
N VAL A 14 -12.38 12.50 -4.79
CA VAL A 14 -12.05 12.44 -3.36
C VAL A 14 -11.53 11.05 -3.03
N ALA A 15 -10.30 10.97 -2.57
CA ALA A 15 -9.66 9.73 -2.14
C ALA A 15 -9.39 9.73 -0.64
N VAL A 16 -9.59 8.60 0.01
CA VAL A 16 -9.10 8.33 1.36
C VAL A 16 -7.97 7.32 1.27
N VAL A 17 -6.81 7.66 1.80
CA VAL A 17 -5.67 6.75 1.93
C VAL A 17 -5.44 6.48 3.42
N ALA A 18 -5.88 5.32 3.85
CA ALA A 18 -5.71 4.85 5.22
C ALA A 18 -4.32 4.19 5.36
N GLY A 19 -3.51 4.72 6.29
CA GLY A 19 -2.10 4.31 6.43
C GLY A 19 -1.13 5.13 5.58
N ALA A 20 -1.42 6.41 5.32
CA ALA A 20 -0.68 7.26 4.40
C ALA A 20 0.59 7.93 5.00
N THR A 21 1.01 7.58 6.22
CA THR A 21 2.13 8.30 6.88
C THR A 21 3.47 8.04 6.19
N ARG A 22 3.71 6.83 5.70
CA ARG A 22 4.99 6.38 5.07
C ARG A 22 4.75 5.23 4.10
N GLY A 23 5.82 4.79 3.43
CA GLY A 23 5.81 3.61 2.57
C GLY A 23 4.82 3.69 1.42
N ALA A 24 4.13 2.58 1.13
CA ALA A 24 3.18 2.49 0.02
C ALA A 24 2.08 3.54 0.12
N GLY A 25 1.45 3.70 1.28
CA GLY A 25 0.36 4.66 1.47
C GLY A 25 0.77 6.10 1.19
N ARG A 26 1.97 6.52 1.63
CA ARG A 26 2.51 7.85 1.30
C ARG A 26 2.75 8.00 -0.21
N GLY A 27 3.32 6.97 -0.85
CA GLY A 27 3.55 6.99 -2.30
C GLY A 27 2.25 7.01 -3.10
N ILE A 28 1.22 6.26 -2.67
CA ILE A 28 -0.12 6.25 -3.28
C ILE A 28 -0.79 7.62 -3.12
N ALA A 29 -0.76 8.20 -1.92
CA ALA A 29 -1.31 9.53 -1.67
C ALA A 29 -0.64 10.57 -2.58
N ALA A 30 0.68 10.53 -2.70
CA ALA A 30 1.45 11.42 -3.57
C ALA A 30 1.09 11.25 -5.05
N ALA A 31 0.93 10.02 -5.55
CA ALA A 31 0.54 9.76 -6.95
C ALA A 31 -0.89 10.24 -7.25
N LEU A 32 -1.83 10.05 -6.32
CA LEU A 32 -3.18 10.60 -6.42
C LEU A 32 -3.16 12.15 -6.45
N GLY A 33 -2.26 12.77 -5.68
CA GLY A 33 -2.00 14.21 -5.71
C GLY A 33 -1.44 14.68 -7.06
N GLU A 34 -0.51 13.94 -7.67
CA GLU A 34 0.01 14.23 -9.02
C GLU A 34 -1.09 14.24 -10.09
N ALA A 35 -2.12 13.40 -9.89
CA ALA A 35 -3.29 13.36 -10.77
C ALA A 35 -4.39 14.38 -10.40
N GLY A 36 -4.16 15.27 -9.43
CA GLY A 36 -5.06 16.37 -9.08
C GLY A 36 -6.18 16.02 -8.11
N ALA A 37 -6.16 14.85 -7.46
CA ALA A 37 -7.20 14.44 -6.51
C ALA A 37 -7.17 15.26 -5.20
N THR A 38 -8.32 15.32 -4.51
CA THR A 38 -8.37 15.62 -3.08
C THR A 38 -8.08 14.33 -2.32
N VAL A 39 -7.03 14.32 -1.51
CA VAL A 39 -6.57 13.12 -0.79
C VAL A 39 -6.64 13.37 0.72
N ILE A 40 -7.52 12.63 1.40
CA ILE A 40 -7.56 12.54 2.85
C ILE A 40 -6.51 11.51 3.27
N CYS A 41 -5.39 11.98 3.82
CA CYS A 41 -4.29 11.18 4.30
C CYS A 41 -4.51 10.86 5.77
N THR A 42 -4.63 9.57 6.14
CA THR A 42 -4.88 9.19 7.52
C THR A 42 -3.77 8.31 8.08
N GLY A 43 -3.48 8.47 9.36
CA GLY A 43 -2.47 7.71 10.07
C GLY A 43 -2.37 8.17 11.52
N ARG A 44 -1.60 7.45 12.34
CA ARG A 44 -1.47 7.74 13.78
C ARG A 44 -0.44 8.82 14.09
N THR A 45 0.68 8.83 13.34
CA THR A 45 1.80 9.73 13.60
C THR A 45 1.53 11.11 13.03
N SER A 46 1.55 12.12 13.87
CA SER A 46 1.20 13.51 13.57
C SER A 46 2.09 14.46 14.34
N CYS A 47 2.46 15.58 13.74
CA CYS A 47 3.17 16.66 14.45
C CYS A 47 2.26 17.44 15.41
N LEU A 48 0.95 17.25 15.34
CA LEU A 48 -0.05 17.90 16.19
C LEU A 48 -0.49 17.05 17.40
N ARG A 49 -0.10 15.78 17.45
CA ARG A 49 -0.37 14.85 18.54
C ARG A 49 0.97 14.40 19.13
N ASP A 50 1.11 14.48 20.44
CA ASP A 50 2.25 13.92 21.17
C ASP A 50 2.11 12.39 21.28
N ILE A 51 2.08 11.71 20.13
CA ILE A 51 2.03 10.26 20.01
C ILE A 51 3.30 9.82 19.31
N GLU A 52 4.18 9.19 20.06
CA GLU A 52 5.38 8.59 19.50
C GLU A 52 5.00 7.47 18.51
N SER A 53 5.66 7.47 17.36
CA SER A 53 5.49 6.40 16.37
C SER A 53 5.98 5.07 16.94
N ASP A 54 5.20 3.99 16.82
CA ASP A 54 5.63 2.62 17.17
C ASP A 54 6.96 2.26 16.48
N TYR A 55 7.28 2.89 15.37
CA TYR A 55 8.49 2.68 14.58
C TYR A 55 9.63 3.63 14.96
N ARG A 56 9.40 4.58 15.90
CA ARG A 56 10.33 5.67 16.24
C ARG A 56 10.83 6.44 15.02
N ARG A 57 9.94 6.62 14.05
CA ARG A 57 10.25 7.29 12.79
C ARG A 57 9.68 8.70 12.78
N PRO A 58 10.35 9.63 12.06
CA PRO A 58 9.98 11.04 12.07
C PRO A 58 8.79 11.37 11.16
N GLU A 59 8.47 10.53 10.16
CA GLU A 59 7.47 10.87 9.14
C GLU A 59 6.09 11.08 9.78
N THR A 60 5.42 12.18 9.37
CA THR A 60 4.10 12.56 9.86
C THR A 60 3.07 12.55 8.74
N ILE A 61 1.80 12.54 9.14
CA ILE A 61 0.69 12.57 8.18
C ILE A 61 0.55 13.95 7.53
N GLU A 62 0.96 15.00 8.22
CA GLU A 62 0.98 16.38 7.71
C GLU A 62 1.98 16.51 6.55
N GLU A 63 3.19 15.97 6.69
CA GLU A 63 4.18 15.95 5.59
C GLU A 63 3.64 15.25 4.34
N THR A 64 2.86 14.18 4.51
CA THR A 64 2.23 13.50 3.38
C THR A 64 1.18 14.39 2.71
N ALA A 65 0.34 15.08 3.49
CA ALA A 65 -0.66 16.00 2.94
C ALA A 65 -0.02 17.21 2.24
N GLU A 66 1.09 17.73 2.77
CA GLU A 66 1.89 18.77 2.13
C GLU A 66 2.49 18.28 0.81
N LEU A 67 3.03 17.05 0.78
CA LEU A 67 3.55 16.43 -0.42
C LEU A 67 2.46 16.30 -1.51
N VAL A 68 1.27 15.81 -1.16
CA VAL A 68 0.11 15.77 -2.07
C VAL A 68 -0.19 17.15 -2.65
N THR A 69 -0.18 18.18 -1.82
CA THR A 69 -0.49 19.54 -2.23
C THR A 69 0.61 20.12 -3.14
N SER A 70 1.87 19.87 -2.82
CA SER A 70 3.02 20.32 -3.63
C SER A 70 3.05 19.69 -5.02
N LEU A 71 2.41 18.54 -5.19
CA LEU A 71 2.32 17.81 -6.47
C LEU A 71 1.12 18.20 -7.33
N GLY A 72 0.22 19.07 -6.83
CA GLY A 72 -0.90 19.63 -7.59
C GLY A 72 -2.29 19.16 -7.13
N GLY A 73 -2.37 18.22 -6.18
CA GLY A 73 -3.62 17.79 -5.53
C GLY A 73 -4.03 18.70 -4.37
N LYS A 74 -4.96 18.20 -3.57
CA LYS A 74 -5.35 18.81 -2.30
C LYS A 74 -5.17 17.78 -1.18
N GLY A 75 -4.09 17.88 -0.41
CA GLY A 75 -3.80 17.03 0.75
C GLY A 75 -4.54 17.50 2.00
N ILE A 76 -5.13 16.57 2.73
CA ILE A 76 -5.79 16.80 4.01
C ILE A 76 -5.25 15.76 5.00
N ALA A 77 -4.51 16.21 6.00
CA ALA A 77 -3.99 15.36 7.05
C ALA A 77 -5.04 15.11 8.14
N VAL A 78 -5.23 13.85 8.53
CA VAL A 78 -6.09 13.47 9.64
C VAL A 78 -5.41 12.41 10.49
N ALA A 79 -5.05 12.79 11.71
CA ALA A 79 -4.45 11.88 12.68
C ALA A 79 -5.53 11.04 13.37
N ILE A 80 -5.59 9.74 13.07
CA ILE A 80 -6.53 8.78 13.69
C ILE A 80 -5.89 7.41 13.88
N ASP A 81 -6.42 6.64 14.83
CA ASP A 81 -6.16 5.20 14.94
C ASP A 81 -7.32 4.40 14.35
N HIS A 82 -7.06 3.65 13.29
CA HIS A 82 -8.08 2.85 12.61
C HIS A 82 -8.55 1.62 13.41
N LEU A 83 -7.93 1.31 14.55
CA LEU A 83 -8.50 0.36 15.52
C LEU A 83 -9.61 0.98 16.37
N LEU A 84 -9.73 2.31 16.41
CA LEU A 84 -10.74 3.03 17.18
C LEU A 84 -11.94 3.37 16.28
N ALA A 85 -12.94 2.49 16.29
CA ALA A 85 -14.11 2.57 15.41
C ALA A 85 -14.83 3.94 15.47
N ASP A 86 -14.88 4.58 16.63
CA ASP A 86 -15.52 5.89 16.81
C ASP A 86 -14.72 7.02 16.14
N GLU A 87 -13.37 6.95 16.10
CA GLU A 87 -12.56 7.92 15.38
C GLU A 87 -12.81 7.79 13.86
N VAL A 88 -12.82 6.55 13.34
CA VAL A 88 -13.09 6.28 11.91
C VAL A 88 -14.50 6.71 11.52
N LYS A 89 -15.51 6.42 12.37
CA LYS A 89 -16.90 6.86 12.18
C LYS A 89 -17.00 8.39 12.11
N THR A 90 -16.39 9.07 13.09
CA THR A 90 -16.39 10.54 13.14
C THR A 90 -15.77 11.15 11.89
N LEU A 91 -14.65 10.58 11.41
CA LEU A 91 -14.03 11.04 10.17
C LEU A 91 -14.94 10.80 8.96
N ALA A 92 -15.59 9.64 8.87
CA ALA A 92 -16.54 9.37 7.78
C ALA A 92 -17.70 10.37 7.74
N GLU A 93 -18.26 10.74 8.92
CA GLU A 93 -19.30 11.77 9.04
C GLU A 93 -18.80 13.15 8.61
N GLN A 94 -17.56 13.52 8.97
CA GLN A 94 -16.94 14.79 8.54
C GLN A 94 -16.75 14.83 7.03
N ILE A 95 -16.26 13.74 6.42
CA ILE A 95 -16.09 13.61 4.96
C ILE A 95 -17.44 13.67 4.26
N HIS A 96 -18.46 12.99 4.79
CA HIS A 96 -19.81 13.07 4.25
C HIS A 96 -20.34 14.51 4.25
N LYS A 97 -20.18 15.21 5.35
CA LYS A 97 -20.61 16.63 5.48
C LYS A 97 -19.87 17.55 4.50
N GLN A 98 -18.58 17.31 4.27
CA GLN A 98 -17.74 18.20 3.46
C GLN A 98 -17.79 17.89 1.96
N PHE A 99 -17.85 16.61 1.58
CA PHE A 99 -17.72 16.16 0.20
C PHE A 99 -18.92 15.34 -0.31
N GLY A 100 -19.76 14.83 0.59
CA GLY A 100 -20.92 13.99 0.26
C GLY A 100 -20.59 12.56 -0.14
N LYS A 101 -19.37 12.31 -0.58
CA LYS A 101 -18.91 11.03 -1.14
C LYS A 101 -17.40 10.84 -0.98
N ILE A 102 -16.94 9.62 -1.28
CA ILE A 102 -15.57 9.33 -1.70
C ILE A 102 -15.61 8.56 -3.02
N ASP A 103 -14.58 8.74 -3.86
CA ASP A 103 -14.42 8.04 -5.14
C ASP A 103 -13.45 6.86 -5.04
N ILE A 104 -12.45 6.98 -4.16
CA ILE A 104 -11.36 6.02 -4.01
C ILE A 104 -11.12 5.79 -2.51
N LEU A 105 -11.08 4.53 -2.09
CA LEU A 105 -10.60 4.10 -0.79
C LEU A 105 -9.37 3.23 -0.96
N VAL A 106 -8.27 3.60 -0.32
CA VAL A 106 -7.06 2.78 -0.24
C VAL A 106 -6.84 2.38 1.21
N ASN A 107 -6.81 1.09 1.47
CA ASN A 107 -6.45 0.51 2.77
C ASN A 107 -5.00 0.00 2.70
N ASP A 108 -4.08 0.73 3.33
CA ASP A 108 -2.64 0.39 3.46
C ASP A 108 -2.19 0.43 4.92
N ILE A 109 -3.09 0.13 5.85
CA ILE A 109 -2.76 0.14 7.27
C ILE A 109 -2.03 -1.16 7.61
N TRP A 110 -0.79 -1.04 8.02
CA TRP A 110 -0.02 -2.20 8.44
C TRP A 110 0.30 -2.14 9.94
N GLY A 111 1.19 -1.26 10.38
CA GLY A 111 1.52 -1.04 11.79
C GLY A 111 2.17 -2.22 12.53
N ALA A 112 2.53 -3.30 11.83
CA ALA A 112 3.04 -4.53 12.43
C ALA A 112 4.51 -4.85 12.06
N GLU A 113 5.21 -3.92 11.41
CA GLU A 113 6.58 -4.17 10.92
C GLU A 113 7.55 -4.53 12.05
N LEU A 114 7.47 -3.84 13.18
CA LEU A 114 8.30 -4.14 14.36
C LEU A 114 7.94 -5.49 15.03
N LEU A 115 6.73 -6.00 14.74
CA LEU A 115 6.21 -7.21 15.37
C LEU A 115 6.50 -8.48 14.56
N LYS A 116 6.81 -8.36 13.26
CA LYS A 116 7.08 -9.53 12.43
C LYS A 116 8.42 -10.21 12.76
N GLY A 117 9.33 -9.48 13.44
CA GLY A 117 10.66 -9.97 13.80
C GLY A 117 11.69 -9.82 12.67
N GLY A 118 12.94 -10.18 12.95
CA GLY A 118 14.02 -10.22 11.98
C GLY A 118 14.14 -11.59 11.30
N PRO A 119 15.13 -11.76 10.38
CA PRO A 119 15.34 -13.02 9.66
C PRO A 119 15.52 -14.26 10.59
N SER A 120 16.01 -14.07 11.81
CA SER A 120 16.17 -15.14 12.80
C SER A 120 14.84 -15.65 13.36
N GLU A 121 13.77 -14.88 13.26
CA GLU A 121 12.41 -15.26 13.68
C GLU A 121 11.58 -15.83 12.52
N TRP A 122 12.06 -15.74 11.29
CA TRP A 122 11.35 -16.24 10.12
C TRP A 122 11.40 -17.77 10.07
N ASN A 123 10.33 -18.37 9.58
CA ASN A 123 10.16 -19.83 9.54
C ASN A 123 10.14 -20.51 10.93
N THR A 124 9.94 -19.73 11.99
CA THR A 124 9.71 -20.27 13.33
C THR A 124 8.30 -20.88 13.37
N PRO A 125 8.16 -22.12 13.86
CA PRO A 125 6.85 -22.76 13.96
C PRO A 125 5.88 -21.96 14.85
N VAL A 126 4.58 -22.01 14.55
CA VAL A 126 3.56 -21.22 15.27
C VAL A 126 3.53 -21.47 16.78
N TRP A 127 3.86 -22.68 17.22
CA TRP A 127 3.88 -23.06 18.64
C TRP A 127 5.09 -22.48 19.41
N GLU A 128 6.07 -21.92 18.72
CA GLU A 128 7.24 -21.24 19.31
C GLU A 128 7.14 -19.70 19.19
N LEU A 129 6.19 -19.19 18.37
CA LEU A 129 5.98 -17.76 18.21
C LEU A 129 5.23 -17.16 19.41
N ASP A 130 5.54 -15.91 19.74
CA ASP A 130 4.81 -15.15 20.76
C ASP A 130 3.35 -14.92 20.33
N LEU A 131 2.41 -15.49 21.10
CA LEU A 131 0.98 -15.44 20.80
C LEU A 131 0.44 -13.99 20.83
N ALA A 132 0.84 -13.18 21.82
CA ALA A 132 0.31 -11.82 21.96
C ALA A 132 0.80 -10.92 20.83
N LYS A 133 2.09 -11.06 20.48
CA LYS A 133 2.71 -10.40 19.31
C LYS A 133 2.00 -10.77 18.01
N GLY A 134 1.77 -12.06 17.80
CA GLY A 134 1.11 -12.57 16.59
C GLY A 134 -0.34 -12.12 16.45
N LEU A 135 -1.13 -12.21 17.52
CA LEU A 135 -2.52 -11.71 17.50
C LEU A 135 -2.59 -10.20 17.29
N ARG A 136 -1.60 -9.44 17.80
CA ARG A 136 -1.50 -8.01 17.53
C ARG A 136 -1.23 -7.72 16.05
N ILE A 137 -0.39 -8.51 15.37
CA ILE A 137 -0.17 -8.41 13.91
C ILE A 137 -1.50 -8.54 13.17
N LEU A 138 -2.30 -9.58 13.47
CA LEU A 138 -3.59 -9.81 12.81
C LEU A 138 -4.55 -8.64 13.05
N ARG A 139 -4.67 -8.14 14.27
CA ARG A 139 -5.52 -6.98 14.58
C ARG A 139 -5.12 -5.74 13.80
N LEU A 140 -3.82 -5.44 13.74
CA LEU A 140 -3.31 -4.27 13.03
C LEU A 140 -3.50 -4.36 11.52
N ALA A 141 -3.50 -5.57 10.96
CA ALA A 141 -3.62 -5.78 9.53
C ALA A 141 -5.06 -6.05 9.05
N ILE A 142 -5.92 -6.63 9.89
CA ILE A 142 -7.24 -7.10 9.48
C ILE A 142 -8.35 -6.21 10.05
N ASP A 143 -8.38 -6.03 11.39
CA ASP A 143 -9.45 -5.26 12.03
C ASP A 143 -9.48 -3.82 11.51
N THR A 144 -8.32 -3.20 11.30
CA THR A 144 -8.22 -1.83 10.78
C THR A 144 -8.85 -1.69 9.39
N HIS A 145 -8.62 -2.63 8.48
CA HIS A 145 -9.20 -2.62 7.14
C HIS A 145 -10.72 -2.83 7.18
N ILE A 146 -11.19 -3.74 8.05
CA ILE A 146 -12.63 -3.99 8.23
C ILE A 146 -13.32 -2.76 8.82
N ILE A 147 -12.76 -2.16 9.89
CA ILE A 147 -13.33 -0.97 10.54
C ILE A 147 -13.37 0.20 9.56
N THR A 148 -12.28 0.43 8.82
CA THR A 148 -12.21 1.48 7.80
C THR A 148 -13.28 1.28 6.75
N SER A 149 -13.37 0.09 6.19
CA SER A 149 -14.35 -0.26 5.16
C SER A 149 -15.80 -0.11 5.66
N LYS A 150 -16.09 -0.52 6.89
CA LYS A 150 -17.42 -0.39 7.50
C LYS A 150 -17.97 1.03 7.40
N TYR A 151 -17.14 2.04 7.61
CA TYR A 151 -17.60 3.43 7.66
C TYR A 151 -17.41 4.19 6.34
N PHE A 152 -16.44 3.80 5.50
CA PHE A 152 -16.19 4.51 4.24
C PHE A 152 -16.92 3.90 3.03
N LEU A 153 -17.22 2.60 3.00
CA LEU A 153 -17.94 2.01 1.87
C LEU A 153 -19.33 2.62 1.61
N PRO A 154 -20.13 3.00 2.63
CA PRO A 154 -21.38 3.72 2.38
C PRO A 154 -21.19 5.04 1.61
N LEU A 155 -20.08 5.76 1.83
CA LEU A 155 -19.75 6.97 1.09
C LEU A 155 -19.26 6.67 -0.33
N LEU A 156 -18.59 5.54 -0.51
CA LEU A 156 -18.08 5.09 -1.81
C LEU A 156 -19.23 4.69 -2.76
N ILE A 157 -20.23 3.99 -2.25
CA ILE A 157 -21.37 3.50 -3.04
C ILE A 157 -22.49 4.52 -3.20
N SER A 158 -22.34 5.72 -2.63
CA SER A 158 -23.31 6.83 -2.82
C SER A 158 -23.43 7.26 -4.30
N GLN A 159 -22.44 6.93 -5.11
CA GLN A 159 -22.40 7.09 -6.56
C GLN A 159 -21.78 5.87 -7.23
N PRO A 160 -22.18 5.51 -8.48
CA PRO A 160 -21.55 4.41 -9.21
C PRO A 160 -20.08 4.65 -9.49
N GLY A 161 -19.30 3.58 -9.56
CA GLY A 161 -17.94 3.63 -10.05
C GLY A 161 -16.88 3.88 -8.98
N GLY A 162 -17.15 3.64 -7.71
CA GLY A 162 -16.16 3.68 -6.62
C GLY A 162 -15.06 2.62 -6.79
N LEU A 163 -13.88 2.91 -6.27
CA LEU A 163 -12.71 2.01 -6.28
C LEU A 163 -12.20 1.78 -4.86
N VAL A 164 -12.05 0.51 -4.48
CA VAL A 164 -11.34 0.07 -3.27
C VAL A 164 -10.05 -0.62 -3.68
N CYS A 165 -8.92 -0.19 -3.09
CA CYS A 165 -7.62 -0.84 -3.21
C CYS A 165 -7.19 -1.34 -1.83
N GLU A 166 -7.10 -2.64 -1.68
CA GLU A 166 -6.55 -3.29 -0.49
C GLU A 166 -5.07 -3.61 -0.75
N ILE A 167 -4.17 -2.97 -0.02
CA ILE A 167 -2.73 -3.14 -0.23
C ILE A 167 -2.21 -4.29 0.63
N THR A 168 -1.56 -5.25 -0.03
CA THR A 168 -1.11 -6.50 0.61
C THR A 168 0.33 -6.85 0.21
N ASP A 169 0.76 -8.08 0.50
CA ASP A 169 2.06 -8.64 0.07
C ASP A 169 1.85 -10.06 -0.48
N GLY A 170 2.20 -10.23 -1.75
CA GLY A 170 1.96 -11.41 -2.54
C GLY A 170 0.59 -11.43 -3.22
N THR A 171 0.58 -11.85 -4.49
CA THR A 171 -0.66 -12.15 -5.20
C THR A 171 -1.36 -13.36 -4.58
N MET A 172 -2.67 -13.49 -4.74
CA MET A 172 -3.40 -14.71 -4.28
C MET A 172 -2.82 -15.98 -4.92
N LYS A 173 -2.40 -15.90 -6.18
CA LYS A 173 -1.79 -17.02 -6.90
C LYS A 173 -0.49 -17.45 -6.23
N TYR A 174 0.40 -16.52 -5.95
CA TYR A 174 1.67 -16.78 -5.28
C TYR A 174 1.46 -17.31 -3.86
N ASN A 175 0.64 -16.62 -3.06
CA ASN A 175 0.40 -16.98 -1.66
C ASN A 175 -0.35 -18.32 -1.50
N ALA A 176 -1.03 -18.83 -2.54
CA ALA A 176 -1.69 -20.14 -2.47
C ALA A 176 -0.72 -21.32 -2.33
N SER A 177 0.54 -21.17 -2.73
CA SER A 177 1.59 -22.20 -2.71
C SER A 177 2.83 -21.84 -1.90
N HIS A 178 2.92 -20.59 -1.38
CA HIS A 178 4.13 -20.10 -0.72
C HIS A 178 3.83 -19.60 0.69
N TYR A 179 4.52 -20.18 1.66
CA TYR A 179 4.52 -19.71 3.02
C TYR A 179 5.35 -18.43 3.17
N ARG A 180 4.79 -17.43 3.85
CA ARG A 180 5.41 -16.11 3.97
C ARG A 180 5.81 -15.80 5.41
N ILE A 181 7.13 -15.74 5.68
CA ILE A 181 7.75 -15.24 6.92
C ILE A 181 7.31 -15.97 8.20
N SER A 182 6.04 -15.89 8.58
CA SER A 182 5.43 -16.55 9.73
C SER A 182 3.93 -16.72 9.53
N VAL A 183 3.31 -17.65 10.26
CA VAL A 183 1.86 -17.91 10.14
C VAL A 183 1.01 -16.65 10.34
N TYR A 184 1.40 -15.76 11.25
CA TYR A 184 0.64 -14.52 11.49
C TYR A 184 0.79 -13.51 10.36
N TYR A 185 1.99 -13.39 9.80
CA TYR A 185 2.23 -12.54 8.64
C TYR A 185 1.49 -13.07 7.41
N ASP A 186 1.64 -14.36 7.15
CA ASP A 186 1.01 -15.05 6.01
C ASP A 186 -0.52 -14.89 6.05
N LEU A 187 -1.14 -15.22 7.19
CA LEU A 187 -2.58 -15.04 7.40
C LEU A 187 -3.02 -13.58 7.23
N ALA A 188 -2.25 -12.62 7.76
CA ALA A 188 -2.57 -11.21 7.63
C ALA A 188 -2.64 -10.78 6.16
N LYS A 189 -1.63 -11.17 5.36
CA LYS A 189 -1.54 -10.76 3.95
C LYS A 189 -2.57 -11.45 3.06
N VAL A 190 -2.82 -12.74 3.30
CA VAL A 190 -3.88 -13.49 2.59
C VAL A 190 -5.27 -12.98 2.98
N ALA A 191 -5.50 -12.61 4.25
CA ALA A 191 -6.78 -12.07 4.70
C ALA A 191 -7.13 -10.76 3.98
N VAL A 192 -6.17 -9.86 3.75
CA VAL A 192 -6.39 -8.61 3.00
C VAL A 192 -6.78 -8.89 1.55
N SER A 193 -6.11 -9.84 0.88
CA SER A 193 -6.50 -10.27 -0.46
C SER A 193 -7.92 -10.85 -0.50
N ARG A 194 -8.28 -11.66 0.51
CA ARG A 194 -9.62 -12.23 0.63
C ARG A 194 -10.67 -11.16 0.95
N LEU A 195 -10.30 -10.13 1.72
CA LEU A 195 -11.17 -9.00 2.00
C LEU A 195 -11.53 -8.24 0.71
N ALA A 196 -10.56 -7.94 -0.16
CA ALA A 196 -10.81 -7.33 -1.47
C ALA A 196 -11.78 -8.16 -2.32
N PHE A 197 -11.61 -9.48 -2.34
CA PHE A 197 -12.53 -10.40 -3.04
C PHE A 197 -13.95 -10.30 -2.48
N SER A 198 -14.11 -10.30 -1.15
CA SER A 198 -15.42 -10.24 -0.49
C SER A 198 -16.10 -8.89 -0.71
N GLN A 199 -15.35 -7.80 -0.56
CA GLN A 199 -15.83 -6.44 -0.85
C GLN A 199 -16.26 -6.31 -2.32
N GLY A 200 -15.48 -6.86 -3.27
CA GLY A 200 -15.82 -6.83 -4.68
C GLY A 200 -17.13 -7.54 -4.99
N HIS A 201 -17.46 -8.62 -4.26
CA HIS A 201 -18.76 -9.29 -4.36
C HIS A 201 -19.90 -8.38 -3.87
N GLU A 202 -19.72 -7.75 -2.69
CA GLU A 202 -20.74 -6.88 -2.09
C GLU A 202 -20.92 -5.56 -2.85
N LEU A 203 -19.84 -5.03 -3.45
CA LEU A 203 -19.83 -3.76 -4.16
C LEU A 203 -20.30 -3.84 -5.63
N ALA A 204 -20.30 -5.03 -6.23
CA ALA A 204 -20.67 -5.23 -7.63
C ALA A 204 -22.06 -4.67 -7.99
N PRO A 205 -23.13 -4.83 -7.16
CA PRO A 205 -24.45 -4.27 -7.44
C PRO A 205 -24.48 -2.74 -7.52
N TYR A 206 -23.51 -2.07 -6.88
CA TYR A 206 -23.38 -0.60 -6.87
C TYR A 206 -22.45 -0.09 -7.96
N GLY A 207 -21.93 -0.97 -8.82
CA GLY A 207 -20.99 -0.59 -9.89
C GLY A 207 -19.61 -0.18 -9.39
N ALA A 208 -19.28 -0.51 -8.16
CA ALA A 208 -17.95 -0.26 -7.58
C ALA A 208 -17.05 -1.49 -7.75
N THR A 209 -15.75 -1.30 -7.58
CA THR A 209 -14.70 -2.30 -7.79
C THR A 209 -13.84 -2.40 -6.54
N ALA A 210 -13.52 -3.60 -6.10
CA ALA A 210 -12.49 -3.84 -5.09
C ALA A 210 -11.41 -4.77 -5.64
N VAL A 211 -10.15 -4.39 -5.43
CA VAL A 211 -8.96 -5.08 -5.92
C VAL A 211 -7.89 -5.15 -4.84
N ALA A 212 -7.24 -6.30 -4.69
CA ALA A 212 -6.03 -6.43 -3.89
C ALA A 212 -4.80 -6.09 -4.76
N ILE A 213 -3.95 -5.20 -4.27
CA ILE A 213 -2.73 -4.81 -4.98
C ILE A 213 -1.53 -5.15 -4.11
N THR A 214 -0.57 -5.88 -4.69
CA THR A 214 0.71 -6.13 -4.05
C THR A 214 1.81 -5.33 -4.74
N PRO A 215 2.52 -4.44 -4.02
CA PRO A 215 3.77 -3.89 -4.54
C PRO A 215 4.82 -5.00 -4.66
N GLY A 216 5.86 -4.72 -5.41
CA GLY A 216 7.09 -5.49 -5.35
C GLY A 216 7.90 -5.18 -4.09
N TRP A 217 9.22 -5.40 -4.12
CA TRP A 217 10.09 -5.00 -3.03
C TRP A 217 10.13 -3.47 -2.94
N LEU A 218 9.48 -2.94 -1.92
CA LEU A 218 9.24 -1.52 -1.79
C LEU A 218 10.45 -0.79 -1.20
N ARG A 219 10.97 0.22 -1.90
CA ARG A 219 11.96 1.17 -1.37
C ARG A 219 11.30 2.19 -0.46
N SER A 220 10.71 1.70 0.65
CA SER A 220 10.17 2.59 1.67
C SER A 220 11.29 3.35 2.41
N GLU A 221 10.92 4.40 3.15
CA GLU A 221 11.86 5.20 3.94
C GLU A 221 12.69 4.31 4.88
N MET A 222 12.05 3.37 5.56
CA MET A 222 12.71 2.41 6.44
C MET A 222 13.66 1.47 5.67
N MET A 223 13.27 1.02 4.48
CA MET A 223 14.11 0.13 3.66
C MET A 223 15.35 0.86 3.15
N LEU A 224 15.20 2.10 2.72
CA LEU A 224 16.33 2.93 2.28
C LEU A 224 17.29 3.20 3.44
N ASP A 225 16.79 3.52 4.64
CA ASP A 225 17.59 3.73 5.84
C ASP A 225 18.33 2.46 6.26
N ASN A 226 17.70 1.27 6.17
CA ASN A 226 18.33 -0.02 6.48
C ASN A 226 19.58 -0.28 5.62
N PHE A 227 19.59 0.22 4.38
CA PHE A 227 20.74 0.13 3.48
C PHE A 227 21.61 1.39 3.50
N GLY A 228 21.27 2.44 4.26
CA GLY A 228 22.00 3.68 4.33
C GLY A 228 22.09 4.41 2.98
N VAL A 229 20.97 4.45 2.26
CA VAL A 229 20.83 5.10 0.95
C VAL A 229 19.57 5.96 0.92
N SER A 230 19.43 6.77 -0.13
CA SER A 230 18.25 7.57 -0.43
C SER A 230 17.58 7.07 -1.72
N GLN A 231 16.41 7.62 -2.06
CA GLN A 231 15.74 7.32 -3.34
C GLN A 231 16.60 7.72 -4.56
N ASP A 232 17.47 8.72 -4.42
CA ASP A 232 18.30 9.19 -5.54
C ASP A 232 19.50 8.30 -5.81
N ASN A 233 20.01 7.62 -4.77
CA ASN A 233 21.21 6.77 -4.86
C ASN A 233 20.94 5.30 -4.42
N TRP A 234 19.73 4.84 -4.43
CA TRP A 234 19.36 3.51 -3.92
C TRP A 234 20.15 2.35 -4.54
N ARG A 235 20.62 2.52 -5.79
CA ARG A 235 21.43 1.52 -6.48
C ARG A 235 22.80 1.31 -5.87
N ASP A 236 23.31 2.30 -5.11
CA ASP A 236 24.57 2.16 -4.38
C ASP A 236 24.48 1.01 -3.36
N ALA A 237 23.30 0.70 -2.84
CA ALA A 237 23.08 -0.43 -1.94
C ALA A 237 23.47 -1.79 -2.55
N LEU A 238 23.49 -1.91 -3.88
CA LEU A 238 23.86 -3.13 -4.60
C LEU A 238 25.37 -3.30 -4.78
N ASP A 239 26.18 -2.28 -4.48
CA ASP A 239 27.64 -2.33 -4.63
C ASP A 239 28.28 -3.25 -3.57
N PRO A 240 28.90 -4.40 -3.95
CA PRO A 240 29.56 -5.31 -3.02
C PRO A 240 30.70 -4.65 -2.22
N ALA A 241 31.37 -3.61 -2.78
CA ALA A 241 32.46 -2.91 -2.11
C ALA A 241 32.03 -2.18 -0.83
N ARG A 242 30.73 -1.99 -0.60
CA ARG A 242 30.19 -1.46 0.64
C ARG A 242 30.48 -2.34 1.85
N ALA A 243 30.55 -3.67 1.66
CA ALA A 243 30.87 -4.63 2.71
C ALA A 243 32.27 -4.37 3.32
N GLU A 244 33.24 -3.97 2.50
CA GLU A 244 34.61 -3.62 2.94
C GLU A 244 34.63 -2.39 3.87
N LYS A 245 33.59 -1.55 3.78
CA LYS A 245 33.39 -0.33 4.59
C LYS A 245 32.43 -0.55 5.78
N ASN A 246 32.06 -1.80 6.07
CA ASN A 246 31.03 -2.16 7.07
C ASN A 246 29.67 -1.47 6.84
N GLN A 247 29.31 -1.24 5.57
CA GLN A 247 28.01 -0.72 5.17
C GLN A 247 27.11 -1.85 4.71
N PRO A 248 25.78 -1.78 4.93
CA PRO A 248 24.86 -2.80 4.45
C PRO A 248 24.87 -2.91 2.92
N VAL A 249 24.85 -4.15 2.43
CA VAL A 249 24.74 -4.47 1.00
C VAL A 249 23.39 -5.13 0.76
N ALA A 250 22.66 -4.62 -0.22
CA ALA A 250 21.37 -5.21 -0.59
C ALA A 250 21.58 -6.48 -1.43
N PRO A 251 20.68 -7.48 -1.31
CA PRO A 251 20.72 -8.64 -2.18
C PRO A 251 20.42 -8.27 -3.63
N PRO A 252 20.87 -9.08 -4.63
CA PRO A 252 20.73 -8.75 -6.05
C PRO A 252 19.32 -8.43 -6.51
N ASP A 253 18.32 -9.09 -5.93
CA ASP A 253 16.89 -8.87 -6.25
C ASP A 253 16.38 -7.49 -5.86
N PHE A 254 17.09 -6.76 -5.01
CA PHE A 254 16.80 -5.35 -4.73
C PHE A 254 16.90 -4.48 -5.99
N ALA A 255 17.61 -4.92 -7.02
CA ALA A 255 17.62 -4.28 -8.34
C ALA A 255 16.22 -4.17 -8.99
N LEU A 256 15.29 -5.07 -8.61
CA LEU A 256 13.88 -5.07 -9.04
C LEU A 256 12.94 -4.41 -8.03
N SER A 257 13.49 -3.69 -7.05
CA SER A 257 12.68 -2.94 -6.10
C SER A 257 12.00 -1.74 -6.76
N GLU A 258 10.85 -1.35 -6.21
CA GLU A 258 10.05 -0.22 -6.71
C GLU A 258 9.99 0.92 -5.68
N SER A 259 9.82 2.15 -6.16
CA SER A 259 9.49 3.26 -5.29
C SER A 259 8.03 3.18 -4.82
N PRO A 260 7.68 3.78 -3.67
CA PRO A 260 6.27 3.88 -3.23
C PRO A 260 5.34 4.57 -4.24
N ARG A 261 5.90 5.37 -5.17
CA ARG A 261 5.15 6.04 -6.24
C ARG A 261 4.70 5.07 -7.33
N TYR A 262 5.39 3.96 -7.52
CA TYR A 262 5.06 2.98 -8.56
C TYR A 262 3.71 2.30 -8.29
N VAL A 263 3.51 1.75 -7.10
CA VAL A 263 2.21 1.22 -6.68
C VAL A 263 1.15 2.34 -6.66
N GLY A 264 1.54 3.58 -6.35
CA GLY A 264 0.66 4.74 -6.44
C GLY A 264 0.16 4.99 -7.88
N ARG A 265 1.03 4.88 -8.87
CA ARG A 265 0.66 4.98 -10.30
C ARG A 265 -0.27 3.85 -10.74
N ALA A 266 -0.11 2.66 -10.17
CA ALA A 266 -1.05 1.55 -10.37
C ALA A 266 -2.46 1.92 -9.89
N VAL A 267 -2.59 2.49 -8.69
CA VAL A 267 -3.87 2.95 -8.13
C VAL A 267 -4.50 4.04 -9.00
N VAL A 268 -3.71 5.03 -9.44
CA VAL A 268 -4.20 6.10 -10.34
C VAL A 268 -4.69 5.53 -11.67
N SER A 269 -3.94 4.59 -12.26
CA SER A 269 -4.31 3.96 -13.54
C SER A 269 -5.63 3.19 -13.43
N LEU A 270 -5.83 2.45 -12.33
CA LEU A 270 -7.10 1.79 -12.03
C LEU A 270 -8.24 2.80 -11.83
N ALA A 271 -7.97 3.92 -11.14
CA ALA A 271 -8.98 4.95 -10.91
C ALA A 271 -9.44 5.64 -12.21
N LEU A 272 -8.55 5.73 -13.19
CA LEU A 272 -8.81 6.33 -14.51
C LEU A 272 -9.39 5.35 -15.53
N ASP A 273 -9.27 4.04 -15.31
CA ASP A 273 -9.73 3.03 -16.24
C ASP A 273 -11.27 2.96 -16.28
N PRO A 274 -11.90 3.24 -17.42
CA PRO A 274 -13.37 3.15 -17.56
C PRO A 274 -13.86 1.70 -17.44
N ASP A 275 -13.02 0.71 -17.73
CA ASP A 275 -13.33 -0.73 -17.69
C ASP A 275 -12.69 -1.44 -16.48
N ARG A 276 -12.42 -0.68 -15.39
CA ARG A 276 -11.79 -1.25 -14.18
C ARG A 276 -12.54 -2.39 -13.55
N ARG A 277 -13.83 -2.61 -13.92
CA ARG A 277 -14.63 -3.75 -13.44
C ARG A 277 -14.00 -5.10 -13.73
N ARG A 278 -13.15 -5.21 -14.77
CA ARG A 278 -12.42 -6.44 -15.07
C ARG A 278 -11.45 -6.85 -13.96
N TRP A 279 -11.03 -5.89 -13.13
CA TRP A 279 -10.16 -6.11 -11.98
C TRP A 279 -10.92 -6.43 -10.68
N ASN A 280 -12.25 -6.37 -10.71
CA ASN A 280 -13.05 -6.64 -9.51
C ASN A 280 -12.75 -8.03 -8.97
N GLN A 281 -12.51 -8.11 -7.65
CA GLN A 281 -12.18 -9.36 -6.95
C GLN A 281 -10.81 -9.98 -7.33
N GLN A 282 -9.99 -9.28 -8.13
CA GLN A 282 -8.66 -9.75 -8.51
C GLN A 282 -7.61 -9.40 -7.45
N SER A 283 -6.51 -10.14 -7.51
CA SER A 283 -5.29 -9.86 -6.75
C SER A 283 -4.15 -9.72 -7.77
N VAL A 284 -3.60 -8.53 -7.87
CA VAL A 284 -2.66 -8.14 -8.94
C VAL A 284 -1.43 -7.45 -8.36
N SER A 285 -0.32 -7.48 -9.11
CA SER A 285 0.88 -6.75 -8.72
C SER A 285 0.96 -5.36 -9.38
N SER A 286 1.72 -4.45 -8.76
CA SER A 286 2.08 -3.17 -9.36
C SER A 286 2.75 -3.34 -10.72
N GLY A 287 3.64 -4.34 -10.87
CA GLY A 287 4.30 -4.68 -12.11
C GLY A 287 3.34 -5.18 -13.20
N GLU A 288 2.37 -6.05 -12.85
CA GLU A 288 1.32 -6.49 -13.78
C GLU A 288 0.50 -5.29 -14.28
N LEU A 289 0.06 -4.41 -13.38
CA LEU A 289 -0.67 -3.21 -13.76
C LEU A 289 0.17 -2.25 -14.61
N ALA A 290 1.47 -2.16 -14.35
CA ALA A 290 2.38 -1.37 -15.17
C ALA A 290 2.50 -1.89 -16.62
N ARG A 291 2.54 -3.20 -16.79
CA ARG A 291 2.52 -3.80 -18.14
C ARG A 291 1.22 -3.52 -18.89
N VAL A 292 0.08 -3.55 -18.19
CA VAL A 292 -1.24 -3.30 -18.81
C VAL A 292 -1.45 -1.82 -19.14
N TYR A 293 -1.04 -0.92 -18.25
CA TYR A 293 -1.30 0.53 -18.40
C TYR A 293 -0.13 1.33 -18.95
N GLY A 294 1.04 0.73 -19.08
CA GLY A 294 2.22 1.36 -19.69
C GLY A 294 2.90 2.43 -18.84
N PHE A 295 2.70 2.43 -17.52
CA PHE A 295 3.41 3.37 -16.65
C PHE A 295 4.77 2.82 -16.20
N THR A 296 5.64 3.73 -15.78
CA THR A 296 6.97 3.42 -15.23
C THR A 296 7.11 3.96 -13.82
N ASP A 297 8.13 3.53 -13.08
CA ASP A 297 8.51 4.13 -11.79
C ASP A 297 9.09 5.54 -11.99
N VAL A 298 9.37 6.23 -10.89
CA VAL A 298 9.91 7.60 -10.88
C VAL A 298 11.28 7.71 -11.54
N ASP A 299 12.04 6.64 -11.61
CA ASP A 299 13.35 6.56 -12.28
C ASP A 299 13.26 6.07 -13.74
N GLY A 300 12.03 5.87 -14.27
CA GLY A 300 11.77 5.41 -15.63
C GLY A 300 11.84 3.90 -15.82
N THR A 301 12.11 3.12 -14.76
CA THR A 301 12.10 1.65 -14.81
C THR A 301 10.70 1.08 -14.67
N SER A 302 10.54 -0.19 -15.02
CA SER A 302 9.31 -0.98 -14.85
C SER A 302 9.63 -2.26 -14.09
N PRO A 303 9.91 -2.20 -12.78
CA PRO A 303 10.26 -3.36 -11.99
C PRO A 303 9.07 -4.31 -11.84
N ASP A 304 9.33 -5.63 -11.89
CA ASP A 304 8.34 -6.66 -11.62
C ASP A 304 8.99 -7.90 -11.00
N ILE A 305 9.15 -7.86 -9.69
CA ILE A 305 9.73 -8.96 -8.94
C ILE A 305 8.81 -10.19 -8.94
N TRP A 306 7.47 -9.98 -8.97
CA TRP A 306 6.51 -11.07 -8.95
C TRP A 306 6.57 -11.90 -10.22
N GLN A 307 6.67 -11.25 -11.39
CA GLN A 307 6.87 -11.95 -12.65
C GLN A 307 8.16 -12.77 -12.63
N LYS A 308 9.26 -12.20 -12.14
CA LYS A 308 10.54 -12.93 -12.02
C LYS A 308 10.42 -14.17 -11.15
N MET A 309 9.72 -14.05 -9.99
CA MET A 309 9.52 -15.19 -9.09
C MET A 309 8.68 -16.29 -9.75
N GLU A 310 7.58 -15.93 -10.42
CA GLU A 310 6.74 -16.91 -11.15
C GLU A 310 7.48 -17.58 -12.32
N GLU A 311 8.35 -16.87 -13.04
CA GLU A 311 9.17 -17.42 -14.13
C GLU A 311 10.22 -18.41 -13.61
N ALA A 312 10.85 -18.10 -12.47
CA ALA A 312 11.83 -19.00 -11.85
C ALA A 312 11.20 -20.34 -11.43
N GLU A 313 10.01 -20.33 -10.83
CA GLU A 313 9.28 -21.55 -10.45
C GLU A 313 8.87 -22.39 -11.68
N SER A 314 8.47 -21.73 -12.75
CA SER A 314 8.08 -22.43 -13.99
C SER A 314 9.27 -23.14 -14.64
N ALA A 315 10.48 -22.63 -14.45
CA ALA A 315 11.71 -23.26 -14.94
C ALA A 315 12.10 -24.50 -14.12
N ASP A 316 11.96 -24.41 -12.77
CA ASP A 316 12.29 -25.54 -11.87
C ASP A 316 11.33 -26.75 -12.00
N HIS A 317 10.13 -26.55 -12.54
CA HIS A 317 9.16 -27.63 -12.77
C HIS A 317 9.30 -28.30 -14.14
N THR A 318 10.21 -27.84 -14.99
CA THR A 318 10.47 -28.40 -16.35
C THR A 318 11.70 -29.24 -16.43
N ASP A 319 12.50 -29.35 -15.37
CA ASP A 319 13.63 -30.26 -15.20
C ASP A 319 13.27 -31.47 -14.30
#